data_763688b9ce0a0081d1185cb5e033731c
#
_entry.id   763688b9ce0a0081d1185cb5e033731c
#
_cell.length_a   1.000
_cell.length_b   1.000
_cell.length_c   1.000
_cell.angle_alpha   90.00
_cell.angle_beta   90.00
_cell.angle_gamma   90.00
#
_symmetry.space_group_name_H-M   'P 1'
#
loop_
_entity.id
_entity.type
_entity.pdbx_description
1 polymer ?
#
loop_
_entity_poly.entity_id
_entity_poly.type
_entity_poly.pdbx_seq_one_letter_code
_entity_poly.pdbx_strand_id
1 'polypeptide(L)'
;MNFDLSEEQQVIKDLALQIFEGQATVERIKAAEKGDGFDRQMWEQLSASGIPALCVPEEHGGSGMGAVELSLALMGQGRYVAPVPLWSTGVVALAITDFGSPEQQEKYLPAIASGKLITTIALAESGANDVMRPTVTGTIAGKHITLRGYKPAV
;
A
#
# COMPACT_ATOMS: atom_id res chain seq x y z
N MET A 1 25.22 -6.43 15.17
CA MET A 1 23.99 -5.98 14.50
C MET A 1 22.88 -6.88 15.04
N ASN A 2 21.87 -6.36 15.69
CA ASN A 2 20.74 -7.16 16.18
C ASN A 2 19.67 -7.17 15.09
N PHE A 3 19.21 -8.35 14.68
CA PHE A 3 18.15 -8.55 13.69
C PHE A 3 16.83 -9.02 14.33
N ASP A 4 16.78 -9.04 15.67
CA ASP A 4 15.55 -9.39 16.36
C ASP A 4 14.50 -8.29 16.16
N LEU A 5 13.25 -8.71 16.01
CA LEU A 5 12.12 -7.78 15.94
C LEU A 5 11.88 -7.16 17.33
N SER A 6 11.46 -5.90 17.34
CA SER A 6 10.93 -5.29 18.57
C SER A 6 9.60 -5.96 18.97
N GLU A 7 9.17 -5.78 20.22
CA GLU A 7 7.87 -6.28 20.66
C GLU A 7 6.72 -5.73 19.80
N GLU A 8 6.78 -4.46 19.43
CA GLU A 8 5.81 -3.80 18.57
C GLU A 8 5.79 -4.40 17.16
N GLN A 9 6.96 -4.62 16.57
CA GLN A 9 7.10 -5.26 15.26
C GLN A 9 6.55 -6.70 15.27
N GLN A 10 6.79 -7.44 16.37
CA GLN A 10 6.23 -8.78 16.51
C GLN A 10 4.70 -8.75 16.60
N VAL A 11 4.12 -7.81 17.35
CA VAL A 11 2.65 -7.64 17.46
C VAL A 11 2.04 -7.35 16.09
N ILE A 12 2.63 -6.44 15.29
CA ILE A 12 2.16 -6.12 13.94
C ILE A 12 2.18 -7.34 13.02
N LYS A 13 3.30 -8.05 13.03
CA LYS A 13 3.46 -9.27 12.25
C LYS A 13 2.41 -10.31 12.60
N ASP A 14 2.21 -10.58 13.90
CA ASP A 14 1.28 -11.58 14.38
C ASP A 14 -0.18 -11.18 14.10
N LEU A 15 -0.53 -9.91 14.28
CA LEU A 15 -1.85 -9.38 13.94
C LEU A 15 -2.16 -9.54 12.45
N ALA A 16 -1.25 -9.09 11.58
CA ALA A 16 -1.43 -9.22 10.14
C ALA A 16 -1.56 -10.70 9.72
N LEU A 17 -0.70 -11.57 10.27
CA LEU A 17 -0.73 -12.99 10.00
C LEU A 17 -2.06 -13.62 10.41
N GLN A 18 -2.55 -13.30 11.61
CA GLN A 18 -3.83 -13.80 12.14
C GLN A 18 -5.01 -13.38 11.24
N ILE A 19 -5.04 -12.13 10.77
CA ILE A 19 -6.09 -11.65 9.88
C ILE A 19 -6.07 -12.43 8.56
N PHE A 20 -4.90 -12.55 7.93
CA PHE A 20 -4.79 -13.26 6.66
C PHE A 20 -5.09 -14.75 6.80
N GLU A 21 -4.62 -15.42 7.86
CA GLU A 21 -4.91 -16.82 8.14
C GLU A 21 -6.41 -17.07 8.29
N GLY A 22 -7.11 -16.20 9.02
CA GLY A 22 -8.55 -16.34 9.26
C GLY A 22 -9.42 -15.97 8.05
N GLN A 23 -8.92 -15.14 7.13
CA GLN A 23 -9.73 -14.55 6.06
C GLN A 23 -9.37 -15.06 4.66
N ALA A 24 -8.10 -15.36 4.37
CA ALA A 24 -7.67 -15.76 3.04
C ALA A 24 -7.88 -17.26 2.80
N THR A 25 -9.13 -17.70 2.83
CA THR A 25 -9.47 -19.09 2.48
C THR A 25 -9.39 -19.29 0.97
N VAL A 26 -9.16 -20.53 0.55
CA VAL A 26 -9.07 -20.92 -0.87
C VAL A 26 -10.33 -20.50 -1.64
N GLU A 27 -11.50 -20.64 -1.01
CA GLU A 27 -12.80 -20.30 -1.59
C GLU A 27 -12.88 -18.79 -1.85
N ARG A 28 -12.45 -17.96 -0.88
CA ARG A 28 -12.47 -16.49 -1.01
C ARG A 28 -11.47 -16.00 -2.05
N ILE A 29 -10.25 -16.56 -2.09
CA ILE A 29 -9.25 -16.24 -3.10
C ILE A 29 -9.78 -16.55 -4.50
N LYS A 30 -10.34 -17.75 -4.70
CA LYS A 30 -10.97 -18.14 -5.98
C LYS A 30 -12.18 -17.29 -6.36
N ALA A 31 -12.94 -16.83 -5.37
CA ALA A 31 -14.05 -15.91 -5.62
C ALA A 31 -13.56 -14.53 -6.08
N ALA A 32 -12.51 -14.00 -5.45
CA ALA A 32 -11.87 -12.76 -5.87
C ALA A 32 -11.29 -12.86 -7.28
N GLU A 33 -10.58 -13.96 -7.62
CA GLU A 33 -10.05 -14.20 -8.97
C GLU A 33 -11.13 -14.20 -10.07
N LYS A 34 -12.32 -14.72 -9.77
CA LYS A 34 -13.45 -14.71 -10.70
C LYS A 34 -14.16 -13.37 -10.81
N GLY A 35 -13.95 -12.50 -9.84
CA GLY A 35 -14.50 -11.15 -9.76
C GLY A 35 -13.52 -10.09 -10.28
N ASP A 36 -13.37 -9.03 -9.50
CA ASP A 36 -12.48 -7.89 -9.80
C ASP A 36 -11.06 -8.04 -9.23
N GLY A 37 -10.71 -9.21 -8.71
CA GLY A 37 -9.39 -9.48 -8.13
C GLY A 37 -9.20 -8.90 -6.72
N PHE A 38 -10.27 -8.45 -6.06
CA PHE A 38 -10.20 -7.74 -4.79
C PHE A 38 -11.17 -8.31 -3.73
N ASP A 39 -10.65 -8.66 -2.55
CA ASP A 39 -11.45 -9.07 -1.40
C ASP A 39 -11.77 -7.87 -0.50
N ARG A 40 -12.93 -7.24 -0.73
CA ARG A 40 -13.37 -6.04 0.00
C ARG A 40 -13.56 -6.28 1.49
N GLN A 41 -14.13 -7.41 1.86
CA GLN A 41 -14.38 -7.73 3.26
C GLN A 41 -13.07 -7.92 4.04
N MET A 42 -12.06 -8.54 3.43
CA MET A 42 -10.72 -8.65 4.03
C MET A 42 -10.08 -7.27 4.17
N TRP A 43 -10.22 -6.42 3.16
CA TRP A 43 -9.73 -5.04 3.22
C TRP A 43 -10.38 -4.23 4.34
N GLU A 44 -11.68 -4.36 4.54
CA GLU A 44 -12.40 -3.70 5.64
C GLU A 44 -11.87 -4.15 7.01
N GLN A 45 -11.56 -5.44 7.19
CA GLN A 45 -10.98 -5.94 8.43
C GLN A 45 -9.55 -5.45 8.67
N LEU A 46 -8.72 -5.45 7.63
CA LEU A 46 -7.37 -4.86 7.69
C LEU A 46 -7.44 -3.37 8.06
N SER A 47 -8.39 -2.65 7.46
CA SER A 47 -8.60 -1.24 7.75
C SER A 47 -9.05 -0.99 9.19
N ALA A 48 -9.99 -1.80 9.69
CA ALA A 48 -10.45 -1.74 11.08
C ALA A 48 -9.33 -2.06 12.09
N SER A 49 -8.34 -2.84 11.68
CA SER A 49 -7.17 -3.20 12.50
C SER A 49 -5.98 -2.24 12.31
N GLY A 50 -6.12 -1.18 11.51
CA GLY A 50 -5.08 -0.17 11.31
C GLY A 50 -3.92 -0.59 10.40
N ILE A 51 -3.99 -1.76 9.73
CA ILE A 51 -2.89 -2.25 8.88
C ILE A 51 -2.57 -1.30 7.71
N PRO A 52 -3.54 -0.73 6.95
CA PRO A 52 -3.25 0.28 5.93
C PRO A 52 -2.68 1.60 6.48
N ALA A 53 -2.90 1.87 7.77
CA ALA A 53 -2.46 3.08 8.45
C ALA A 53 -1.01 3.02 8.97
N LEU A 54 -0.35 1.85 8.91
CA LEU A 54 1.00 1.64 9.47
C LEU A 54 1.99 2.72 9.03
N CYS A 55 2.03 3.04 7.74
CA CYS A 55 2.98 3.97 7.13
C CYS A 55 2.49 5.42 7.09
N VAL A 56 1.34 5.72 7.67
CA VAL A 56 0.79 7.08 7.74
C VAL A 56 1.22 7.72 9.06
N PRO A 57 1.67 8.99 9.09
CA PRO A 57 1.99 9.69 10.31
C PRO A 57 0.81 9.77 11.29
N GLU A 58 1.10 9.84 12.59
CA GLU A 58 0.08 9.91 13.64
C GLU A 58 -0.84 11.13 13.50
N GLU A 59 -0.30 12.28 13.08
CA GLU A 59 -1.04 13.51 12.81
C GLU A 59 -2.10 13.37 11.71
N HIS A 60 -1.95 12.36 10.84
CA HIS A 60 -2.90 12.01 9.79
C HIS A 60 -3.71 10.73 10.09
N GLY A 61 -3.67 10.26 11.35
CA GLY A 61 -4.45 9.13 11.83
C GLY A 61 -3.83 7.77 11.58
N GLY A 62 -2.52 7.71 11.35
CA GLY A 62 -1.73 6.48 11.21
C GLY A 62 -0.92 6.13 12.45
N SER A 63 0.03 5.20 12.27
CA SER A 63 0.93 4.71 13.34
C SER A 63 2.36 5.27 13.22
N GLY A 64 2.67 6.05 12.21
CA GLY A 64 4.00 6.64 12.00
C GLY A 64 5.12 5.63 11.79
N MET A 65 4.80 4.43 11.34
CA MET A 65 5.74 3.34 11.12
C MET A 65 6.33 3.37 9.71
N GLY A 66 7.31 2.49 9.47
CA GLY A 66 8.08 2.52 8.23
C GLY A 66 7.90 1.29 7.34
N ALA A 67 8.82 1.18 6.39
CA ALA A 67 8.84 0.10 5.41
C ALA A 67 9.09 -1.28 6.05
N VAL A 68 9.72 -1.35 7.22
CA VAL A 68 9.97 -2.61 7.93
C VAL A 68 8.63 -3.21 8.39
N GLU A 69 7.81 -2.43 9.07
CA GLU A 69 6.51 -2.85 9.60
C GLU A 69 5.53 -3.18 8.46
N LEU A 70 5.53 -2.39 7.39
CA LEU A 70 4.81 -2.73 6.17
C LEU A 70 5.26 -4.10 5.62
N SER A 71 6.56 -4.34 5.56
CA SER A 71 7.12 -5.61 5.06
C SER A 71 6.67 -6.80 5.91
N LEU A 72 6.61 -6.63 7.24
CA LEU A 72 6.12 -7.67 8.15
C LEU A 72 4.64 -8.01 7.88
N ALA A 73 3.81 -7.00 7.66
CA ALA A 73 2.41 -7.22 7.27
C ALA A 73 2.29 -7.91 5.89
N LEU A 74 3.12 -7.50 4.92
CA LEU A 74 3.16 -8.08 3.58
C LEU A 74 3.64 -9.54 3.56
N MET A 75 4.46 -9.97 4.52
CA MET A 75 4.80 -11.40 4.68
C MET A 75 3.54 -12.25 4.91
N GLY A 76 2.60 -11.77 5.72
CA GLY A 76 1.30 -12.43 5.91
C GLY A 76 0.49 -12.46 4.62
N GLN A 77 0.38 -11.34 3.92
CA GLN A 77 -0.31 -11.25 2.64
C GLN A 77 0.24 -12.25 1.62
N GLY A 78 1.56 -12.29 1.46
CA GLY A 78 2.22 -13.21 0.51
C GLY A 78 2.04 -14.67 0.89
N ARG A 79 2.13 -15.02 2.18
CA ARG A 79 1.96 -16.39 2.67
C ARG A 79 0.59 -16.98 2.32
N TYR A 80 -0.45 -16.16 2.38
CA TYR A 80 -1.84 -16.58 2.15
C TYR A 80 -2.38 -16.15 0.78
N VAL A 81 -1.55 -15.55 -0.08
CA VAL A 81 -1.93 -15.05 -1.43
C VAL A 81 -3.18 -14.16 -1.36
N ALA A 82 -3.24 -13.31 -0.34
CA ALA A 82 -4.44 -12.51 -0.06
C ALA A 82 -4.66 -11.42 -1.12
N PRO A 83 -5.82 -11.39 -1.81
CA PRO A 83 -6.09 -10.48 -2.91
C PRO A 83 -6.55 -9.10 -2.40
N VAL A 84 -5.64 -8.37 -1.77
CA VAL A 84 -5.86 -7.02 -1.26
C VAL A 84 -4.72 -6.08 -1.68
N PRO A 85 -4.97 -4.78 -1.92
CA PRO A 85 -3.98 -3.84 -2.44
C PRO A 85 -3.12 -3.22 -1.32
N LEU A 86 -2.68 -4.03 -0.34
CA LEU A 86 -1.92 -3.52 0.82
C LEU A 86 -0.55 -2.98 0.39
N TRP A 87 0.17 -3.70 -0.48
CA TRP A 87 1.47 -3.28 -0.94
C TRP A 87 1.43 -1.91 -1.63
N SER A 88 0.57 -1.77 -2.64
CA SER A 88 0.50 -0.54 -3.43
C SER A 88 0.06 0.65 -2.58
N THR A 89 -0.93 0.44 -1.71
CA THR A 89 -1.45 1.50 -0.82
C THR A 89 -0.40 1.92 0.21
N GLY A 90 0.32 0.98 0.83
CA GLY A 90 1.36 1.28 1.81
C GLY A 90 2.56 2.01 1.20
N VAL A 91 3.01 1.60 0.01
CA VAL A 91 4.12 2.29 -0.70
C VAL A 91 3.75 3.72 -1.08
N VAL A 92 2.49 3.94 -1.53
CA VAL A 92 2.02 5.31 -1.84
C VAL A 92 1.88 6.15 -0.58
N ALA A 93 1.46 5.57 0.54
CA ALA A 93 1.43 6.26 1.83
C ALA A 93 2.82 6.77 2.22
N LEU A 94 3.86 5.92 2.15
CA LEU A 94 5.26 6.30 2.38
C LEU A 94 5.71 7.41 1.43
N ALA A 95 5.41 7.28 0.13
CA ALA A 95 5.82 8.27 -0.86
C ALA A 95 5.16 9.64 -0.62
N ILE A 96 3.88 9.68 -0.23
CA ILE A 96 3.18 10.93 0.09
C ILE A 96 3.71 11.51 1.41
N THR A 97 4.02 10.68 2.40
CA THR A 97 4.61 11.11 3.67
C THR A 97 5.96 11.79 3.45
N ASP A 98 6.83 11.18 2.62
CA ASP A 98 8.19 11.67 2.44
C ASP A 98 8.32 12.82 1.43
N PHE A 99 7.47 12.82 0.39
CA PHE A 99 7.65 13.71 -0.77
C PHE A 99 6.39 14.51 -1.14
N GLY A 100 5.25 14.24 -0.52
CA GLY A 100 4.00 14.97 -0.77
C GLY A 100 4.03 16.39 -0.24
N SER A 101 3.35 17.33 -0.92
CA SER A 101 3.11 18.65 -0.35
C SER A 101 2.19 18.55 0.87
N PRO A 102 2.20 19.57 1.79
CA PRO A 102 1.28 19.57 2.94
C PRO A 102 -0.18 19.37 2.54
N GLU A 103 -0.62 19.96 1.43
CA GLU A 103 -1.99 19.82 0.92
C GLU A 103 -2.26 18.40 0.41
N GLN A 104 -1.26 17.72 -0.15
CA GLN A 104 -1.38 16.33 -0.57
C GLN A 104 -1.44 15.40 0.63
N GLN A 105 -0.60 15.63 1.63
CA GLN A 105 -0.59 14.86 2.88
C GLN A 105 -1.94 14.98 3.59
N GLU A 106 -2.42 16.20 3.82
CA GLU A 106 -3.70 16.47 4.47
C GLU A 106 -4.89 15.84 3.72
N LYS A 107 -4.85 15.85 2.40
CA LYS A 107 -5.93 15.34 1.55
C LYS A 107 -5.97 13.82 1.48
N TYR A 108 -4.81 13.16 1.34
CA TYR A 108 -4.76 11.74 0.98
C TYR A 108 -4.45 10.83 2.16
N LEU A 109 -3.54 11.20 3.06
CA LEU A 109 -3.10 10.32 4.13
C LEU A 109 -4.22 9.87 5.09
N PRO A 110 -5.14 10.75 5.54
CA PRO A 110 -6.25 10.31 6.41
C PRO A 110 -7.20 9.34 5.70
N ALA A 111 -7.40 9.52 4.40
CA ALA A 111 -8.26 8.63 3.61
C ALA A 111 -7.61 7.26 3.38
N ILE A 112 -6.28 7.21 3.22
CA ILE A 112 -5.49 5.97 3.18
C ILE A 112 -5.54 5.29 4.55
N ALA A 113 -5.25 6.00 5.64
CA ALA A 113 -5.24 5.46 7.00
C ALA A 113 -6.57 4.78 7.36
N SER A 114 -7.69 5.40 6.97
CA SER A 114 -9.03 4.83 7.20
C SER A 114 -9.42 3.71 6.23
N GLY A 115 -8.56 3.33 5.28
CA GLY A 115 -8.84 2.32 4.25
C GLY A 115 -9.87 2.74 3.19
N LYS A 116 -10.36 3.98 3.24
CA LYS A 116 -11.35 4.50 2.27
C LYS A 116 -10.74 4.81 0.91
N LEU A 117 -9.47 5.15 0.88
CA LEU A 117 -8.72 5.42 -0.34
C LEU A 117 -7.72 4.29 -0.58
N ILE A 118 -7.93 3.56 -1.65
CA ILE A 118 -6.99 2.58 -2.20
C ILE A 118 -6.17 3.28 -3.27
N THR A 119 -4.86 3.11 -3.23
CA THR A 119 -3.93 3.79 -4.13
C THR A 119 -2.99 2.79 -4.80
N THR A 120 -2.49 3.17 -5.96
CA THR A 120 -1.47 2.42 -6.68
C THR A 120 -0.40 3.34 -7.22
N ILE A 121 0.73 2.76 -7.62
CA ILE A 121 1.87 3.48 -8.18
C ILE A 121 2.17 2.99 -9.59
N ALA A 122 2.25 3.91 -10.54
CA ALA A 122 2.59 3.64 -11.92
C ALA A 122 4.11 3.71 -12.12
N LEU A 123 4.83 2.61 -11.85
CA LEU A 123 6.30 2.53 -11.97
C LEU A 123 6.76 1.95 -13.30
N ALA A 124 6.22 0.79 -13.68
CA ALA A 124 6.70 0.05 -14.82
C ALA A 124 6.43 0.76 -16.16
N GLU A 125 7.35 0.62 -17.11
CA GLU A 125 7.19 1.08 -18.50
C GLU A 125 7.55 -0.05 -19.44
N SER A 126 6.80 -0.18 -20.54
CA SER A 126 7.11 -1.17 -21.58
C SER A 126 8.44 -0.85 -22.26
N GLY A 127 9.38 -1.80 -22.23
CA GLY A 127 10.70 -1.64 -22.84
C GLY A 127 11.72 -0.82 -22.04
N ALA A 128 11.35 -0.29 -20.87
CA ALA A 128 12.28 0.35 -19.95
C ALA A 128 12.71 -0.65 -18.86
N ASN A 129 14.02 -0.88 -18.74
CA ASN A 129 14.61 -1.78 -17.74
C ASN A 129 14.99 -1.07 -16.44
N ASP A 130 14.86 0.26 -16.39
CA ASP A 130 15.30 1.08 -15.27
C ASP A 130 14.17 2.04 -14.88
N VAL A 131 13.54 1.78 -13.73
CA VAL A 131 12.46 2.63 -13.19
C VAL A 131 12.93 4.03 -12.81
N MET A 132 14.24 4.21 -12.60
CA MET A 132 14.84 5.52 -12.29
C MET A 132 15.04 6.38 -13.54
N ARG A 133 14.84 5.82 -14.72
CA ARG A 133 14.95 6.53 -16.02
C ARG A 133 13.67 6.37 -16.83
N PRO A 134 12.57 7.01 -16.40
CA PRO A 134 11.29 6.88 -17.07
C PRO A 134 11.35 7.49 -18.48
N THR A 135 10.62 6.87 -19.41
CA THR A 135 10.40 7.39 -20.77
C THR A 135 9.15 8.27 -20.85
N VAL A 136 8.26 8.16 -19.88
CA VAL A 136 7.12 9.08 -19.71
C VAL A 136 7.65 10.49 -19.49
N THR A 137 7.19 11.42 -20.34
CA THR A 137 7.60 12.84 -20.26
C THR A 137 6.52 13.70 -19.60
N GLY A 138 6.95 14.72 -18.86
CA GLY A 138 6.06 15.71 -18.24
C GLY A 138 6.39 17.11 -18.75
N THR A 139 5.37 17.88 -19.12
CA THR A 139 5.50 19.30 -19.46
C THR A 139 4.70 20.13 -18.46
N ILE A 140 5.34 21.08 -17.81
CA ILE A 140 4.71 21.99 -16.83
C ILE A 140 4.33 23.29 -17.55
N ALA A 141 3.06 23.68 -17.47
CA ALA A 141 2.53 24.93 -17.98
C ALA A 141 1.68 25.62 -16.89
N GLY A 142 2.27 26.57 -16.18
CA GLY A 142 1.65 27.22 -15.02
C GLY A 142 1.35 26.22 -13.89
N LYS A 143 0.06 26.01 -13.57
CA LYS A 143 -0.40 25.06 -12.55
C LYS A 143 -0.74 23.67 -13.11
N HIS A 144 -0.58 23.46 -14.41
CA HIS A 144 -0.93 22.21 -15.07
C HIS A 144 0.31 21.41 -15.44
N ILE A 145 0.24 20.10 -15.27
CA ILE A 145 1.26 19.15 -15.72
C ILE A 145 0.60 18.26 -16.76
N THR A 146 1.16 18.20 -17.95
CA THR A 146 0.75 17.28 -19.01
C THR A 146 1.72 16.12 -19.06
N LEU A 147 1.25 14.91 -18.82
CA LEU A 147 2.04 13.68 -18.94
C LEU A 147 1.78 13.01 -20.28
N ARG A 148 2.85 12.50 -20.92
CA ARG A 148 2.80 11.72 -22.16
C ARG A 148 3.61 10.45 -22.01
N GLY A 149 2.97 9.31 -22.22
CA GLY A 149 3.58 7.99 -22.14
C GLY A 149 2.59 6.93 -21.73
N TYR A 150 3.09 5.73 -21.47
CA TYR A 150 2.30 4.57 -21.09
C TYR A 150 2.93 3.84 -19.92
N LYS A 151 2.16 3.59 -18.88
CA LYS A 151 2.53 2.82 -17.70
C LYS A 151 1.63 1.58 -17.63
N PRO A 152 2.10 0.39 -18.00
CA PRO A 152 1.34 -0.85 -17.85
C PRO A 152 1.28 -1.29 -16.40
N ALA A 153 0.33 -2.15 -16.07
CA ALA A 153 0.19 -2.81 -14.77
C ALA A 153 0.07 -1.82 -13.58
N VAL A 154 -0.87 -0.88 -13.69
CA VAL A 154 -1.21 0.08 -12.65
C VAL A 154 -2.45 -0.37 -11.89
#